data_2a001dcc723dd6d2f7f53dc0c075e62e
#
_entry.id   2a001dcc723dd6d2f7f53dc0c075e62e
#
_cell.length_a   1.000
_cell.length_b   1.000
_cell.length_c   1.000
_cell.angle_alpha   90.00
_cell.angle_beta   90.00
_cell.angle_gamma   90.00
#
_symmetry.space_group_name_H-M   'P 1'
#
loop_
_entity.id
_entity.type
_entity.pdbx_description
1 polymer ?
#
loop_
_entity_poly.entity_id
_entity_poly.type
_entity_poly.pdbx_seq_one_letter_code
_entity_poly.pdbx_strand_id
1 'polypeptide(L)'
;MILILGGTTEGRKVVGIAEEAGKPYYYSTKGDEQEISLQHGIRLTGALTQTTMKAFCRENGIRLLVDAAHPFAEQLHATVTAVSQALDIPCIRYERMYDDLFKLFNEEMYDEYPLKLREKYEELSELLNEEGIHRVLALTGVQSIPKLKPFWKKKESECYFRILDRESSREIVRKAGFPEDRLVYYTPGKENLPELLRQLSPEVVLLKESGVSGGFSEKVNIITEQGIRLYILLRPSLPPYDQTVNGVNGMRRAIEHFLPDFLPLRSGLTTGTCATAAANAALRKLLSPIPGNIIKDVSVLLPNGEKIAVPVHSVTGSFTDRRMEVSCTVIKDGGDDPDVTNGLPIVATVSIDISEEKPHTGGERQQVIQIHGGQGVGTVTLPGLGLEVGGPAINTTPRQMITENLLHILDRHTPVPTAPIHVTISVPGGEEVAARTFNPRLGVVGGISIIGTSGIVKPFSSEAFVNSIRKEMSVAQATGSPRIVINSGAKSEKYIRSLYPELPPLYQITSFVNHSRLAQPHQFFRLL
;
A
#
# COMPACT_ATOMS: atom_id res chain seq x y z
N MET A 1 -24.71 5.32 -7.48
CA MET A 1 -24.51 4.29 -6.44
C MET A 1 -23.31 3.41 -6.77
N ILE A 2 -22.71 2.75 -5.78
CA ILE A 2 -21.59 1.79 -5.97
C ILE A 2 -22.11 0.38 -5.75
N LEU A 3 -21.64 -0.59 -6.55
CA LEU A 3 -21.79 -2.02 -6.32
C LEU A 3 -20.41 -2.61 -6.00
N ILE A 4 -20.26 -3.11 -4.77
CA ILE A 4 -19.03 -3.74 -4.27
C ILE A 4 -19.22 -5.25 -4.31
N LEU A 5 -18.34 -5.97 -5.02
CA LEU A 5 -18.30 -7.42 -5.12
C LEU A 5 -17.22 -7.92 -4.15
N GLY A 6 -17.62 -8.60 -3.09
CA GLY A 6 -16.76 -8.87 -1.94
C GLY A 6 -16.70 -10.33 -1.52
N GLY A 7 -16.90 -10.57 -0.23
CA GLY A 7 -16.70 -11.89 0.40
C GLY A 7 -15.28 -12.15 0.90
N THR A 8 -14.43 -11.12 0.91
CA THR A 8 -13.01 -11.17 1.27
C THR A 8 -12.67 -10.12 2.34
N THR A 9 -11.44 -10.13 2.83
CA THR A 9 -10.90 -9.06 3.69
C THR A 9 -10.84 -7.73 2.93
N GLU A 10 -10.49 -7.75 1.66
CA GLU A 10 -10.46 -6.58 0.78
C GLU A 10 -11.85 -5.97 0.64
N GLY A 11 -12.88 -6.80 0.44
CA GLY A 11 -14.27 -6.36 0.39
C GLY A 11 -14.71 -5.64 1.66
N ARG A 12 -14.32 -6.12 2.85
CA ARG A 12 -14.58 -5.43 4.13
C ARG A 12 -13.90 -4.07 4.21
N LYS A 13 -12.68 -3.95 3.70
CA LYS A 13 -11.97 -2.65 3.65
C LYS A 13 -12.67 -1.66 2.73
N VAL A 14 -13.17 -2.10 1.58
CA VAL A 14 -13.96 -1.24 0.69
C VAL A 14 -15.26 -0.81 1.35
N VAL A 15 -15.95 -1.71 2.05
CA VAL A 15 -17.14 -1.39 2.85
C VAL A 15 -16.82 -0.30 3.88
N GLY A 16 -15.69 -0.40 4.60
CA GLY A 16 -15.27 0.63 5.54
C GLY A 16 -15.13 2.01 4.89
N ILE A 17 -14.58 2.08 3.66
CA ILE A 17 -14.51 3.34 2.91
C ILE A 17 -15.91 3.83 2.51
N ALA A 18 -16.78 2.93 2.05
CA ALA A 18 -18.12 3.29 1.61
C ALA A 18 -19.02 3.77 2.76
N GLU A 19 -18.87 3.22 3.96
CA GLU A 19 -19.58 3.66 5.17
C GLU A 19 -19.21 5.11 5.58
N GLU A 20 -17.97 5.55 5.34
CA GLU A 20 -17.54 6.93 5.60
C GLU A 20 -18.35 7.95 4.77
N ALA A 21 -18.93 7.53 3.64
CA ALA A 21 -19.73 8.39 2.78
C ALA A 21 -21.11 8.72 3.38
N GLY A 22 -21.62 7.92 4.28
CA GLY A 22 -23.00 8.04 4.79
C GLY A 22 -24.08 7.90 3.71
N LYS A 23 -23.74 7.31 2.57
CA LYS A 23 -24.60 7.19 1.37
C LYS A 23 -24.87 5.71 1.06
N PRO A 24 -26.03 5.40 0.47
CA PRO A 24 -26.37 4.03 0.10
C PRO A 24 -25.38 3.44 -0.91
N TYR A 25 -25.04 2.17 -0.74
CA TYR A 25 -24.25 1.34 -1.66
C TYR A 25 -24.71 -0.12 -1.57
N TYR A 26 -24.31 -0.94 -2.53
CA TYR A 26 -24.59 -2.38 -2.53
C TYR A 26 -23.32 -3.17 -2.25
N TYR A 27 -23.46 -4.19 -1.39
CA TYR A 27 -22.39 -5.14 -1.10
C TYR A 27 -22.82 -6.55 -1.46
N SER A 28 -22.24 -7.14 -2.49
CA SER A 28 -22.59 -8.46 -3.01
C SER A 28 -21.59 -9.53 -2.56
N THR A 29 -22.13 -10.64 -2.06
CA THR A 29 -21.38 -11.84 -1.69
C THR A 29 -22.06 -13.09 -2.27
N LYS A 30 -21.29 -14.15 -2.56
CA LYS A 30 -21.84 -15.41 -3.07
C LYS A 30 -22.74 -16.11 -2.05
N GLY A 31 -22.35 -16.10 -0.79
CA GLY A 31 -23.08 -16.66 0.36
C GLY A 31 -23.31 -15.61 1.43
N ASP A 32 -23.98 -15.98 2.49
CA ASP A 32 -24.29 -15.15 3.66
C ASP A 32 -23.34 -15.35 4.85
N GLU A 33 -22.40 -16.30 4.72
CA GLU A 33 -21.53 -16.73 5.81
C GLU A 33 -20.56 -15.63 6.30
N GLN A 34 -20.37 -14.56 5.52
CA GLN A 34 -19.54 -13.45 5.94
C GLN A 34 -20.31 -12.54 6.90
N GLU A 35 -19.92 -12.53 8.17
CA GLU A 35 -20.39 -11.54 9.13
C GLU A 35 -19.81 -10.15 8.80
N ILE A 36 -20.70 -9.20 8.53
CA ILE A 36 -20.37 -7.80 8.28
C ILE A 36 -21.55 -6.93 8.70
N SER A 37 -21.27 -5.87 9.45
CA SER A 37 -22.27 -4.85 9.80
C SER A 37 -22.25 -3.77 8.72
N LEU A 38 -23.40 -3.46 8.16
CA LEU A 38 -23.62 -2.41 7.17
C LEU A 38 -24.59 -1.38 7.77
N GLN A 39 -24.18 -0.13 7.86
CA GLN A 39 -25.04 0.98 8.33
C GLN A 39 -25.81 1.61 7.17
N HIS A 40 -25.11 1.83 6.04
CA HIS A 40 -25.65 2.45 4.84
C HIS A 40 -25.69 1.46 3.66
N GLY A 41 -25.04 0.32 3.78
CA GLY A 41 -24.95 -0.69 2.74
C GLY A 41 -26.16 -1.62 2.68
N ILE A 42 -26.53 -2.01 1.46
CA ILE A 42 -27.56 -3.03 1.19
C ILE A 42 -26.85 -4.30 0.76
N ARG A 43 -27.04 -5.38 1.53
CA ARG A 43 -26.43 -6.67 1.23
C ARG A 43 -27.18 -7.41 0.14
N LEU A 44 -26.45 -7.95 -0.82
CA LEU A 44 -26.93 -8.86 -1.86
C LEU A 44 -26.26 -10.22 -1.65
N THR A 45 -27.04 -11.28 -1.63
CA THR A 45 -26.55 -12.65 -1.50
C THR A 45 -26.90 -13.45 -2.75
N GLY A 46 -25.96 -14.23 -3.24
CA GLY A 46 -26.12 -15.07 -4.43
C GLY A 46 -25.15 -14.69 -5.55
N ALA A 47 -24.93 -15.64 -6.46
CA ALA A 47 -24.07 -15.41 -7.61
C ALA A 47 -24.81 -14.59 -8.67
N LEU A 48 -24.22 -13.46 -9.06
CA LEU A 48 -24.71 -12.63 -10.16
C LEU A 48 -24.17 -13.15 -11.48
N THR A 49 -25.05 -13.45 -12.42
CA THR A 49 -24.68 -13.71 -13.82
C THR A 49 -24.51 -12.39 -14.58
N GLN A 50 -23.92 -12.43 -15.76
CA GLN A 50 -23.78 -11.22 -16.58
C GLN A 50 -25.15 -10.56 -16.87
N THR A 51 -26.18 -11.34 -17.14
CA THR A 51 -27.54 -10.84 -17.41
C THR A 51 -28.17 -10.20 -16.18
N THR A 52 -28.13 -10.88 -15.04
CA THR A 52 -28.71 -10.38 -13.78
C THR A 52 -27.96 -9.17 -13.26
N MET A 53 -26.62 -9.14 -13.39
CA MET A 53 -25.80 -8.00 -12.97
C MET A 53 -26.08 -6.76 -13.85
N LYS A 54 -26.23 -6.93 -15.17
CA LYS A 54 -26.59 -5.81 -16.08
C LYS A 54 -27.96 -5.23 -15.73
N ALA A 55 -28.96 -6.07 -15.50
CA ALA A 55 -30.29 -5.62 -15.11
C ALA A 55 -30.23 -4.86 -13.79
N PHE A 56 -29.60 -5.44 -12.79
CA PHE A 56 -29.41 -4.83 -11.48
C PHE A 56 -28.72 -3.47 -11.53
N CYS A 57 -27.65 -3.33 -12.31
CA CYS A 57 -26.92 -2.08 -12.45
C CYS A 57 -27.81 -0.96 -13.04
N ARG A 58 -28.63 -1.29 -14.04
CA ARG A 58 -29.56 -0.33 -14.65
C ARG A 58 -30.68 0.08 -13.71
N GLU A 59 -31.33 -0.88 -13.08
CA GLU A 59 -32.48 -0.68 -12.18
C GLU A 59 -32.10 0.14 -10.93
N ASN A 60 -30.86 -0.04 -10.44
CA ASN A 60 -30.41 0.60 -9.20
C ASN A 60 -29.45 1.78 -9.44
N GLY A 61 -29.27 2.22 -10.67
CA GLY A 61 -28.43 3.38 -11.01
C GLY A 61 -26.99 3.24 -10.53
N ILE A 62 -26.38 2.07 -10.76
CA ILE A 62 -24.97 1.83 -10.41
C ILE A 62 -24.08 2.66 -11.33
N ARG A 63 -23.18 3.44 -10.75
CA ARG A 63 -22.24 4.33 -11.44
C ARG A 63 -20.79 3.91 -11.27
N LEU A 64 -20.51 2.95 -10.41
CA LEU A 64 -19.17 2.42 -10.15
C LEU A 64 -19.27 0.97 -9.72
N LEU A 65 -18.46 0.10 -10.32
CA LEU A 65 -18.24 -1.28 -9.93
C LEU A 65 -16.92 -1.39 -9.18
N VAL A 66 -16.91 -2.10 -8.06
CA VAL A 66 -15.70 -2.40 -7.30
C VAL A 66 -15.58 -3.90 -7.15
N ASP A 67 -14.58 -4.48 -7.80
CA ASP A 67 -14.26 -5.89 -7.67
C ASP A 67 -13.20 -6.10 -6.59
N ALA A 68 -13.64 -6.50 -5.42
CA ALA A 68 -12.81 -6.88 -4.28
C ALA A 68 -12.91 -8.38 -3.97
N ALA A 69 -13.31 -9.19 -4.96
CA ALA A 69 -13.43 -10.63 -4.80
C ALA A 69 -12.06 -11.33 -4.72
N HIS A 70 -12.09 -12.61 -4.36
CA HIS A 70 -10.88 -13.42 -4.25
C HIS A 70 -10.15 -13.52 -5.61
N PRO A 71 -8.80 -13.44 -5.67
CA PRO A 71 -8.05 -13.47 -6.94
C PRO A 71 -8.37 -14.65 -7.86
N PHE A 72 -8.80 -15.78 -7.31
CA PHE A 72 -9.20 -16.99 -8.05
C PHE A 72 -10.70 -17.02 -8.41
N ALA A 73 -11.41 -15.91 -8.33
CA ALA A 73 -12.82 -15.81 -8.74
C ALA A 73 -12.96 -15.44 -10.23
N GLU A 74 -12.26 -16.15 -11.10
CA GLU A 74 -12.09 -15.89 -12.54
C GLU A 74 -13.42 -15.59 -13.26
N GLN A 75 -14.45 -16.41 -13.02
CA GLN A 75 -15.76 -16.20 -13.64
C GLN A 75 -16.41 -14.88 -13.23
N LEU A 76 -16.25 -14.49 -11.96
CA LEU A 76 -16.79 -13.21 -11.47
C LEU A 76 -16.01 -12.05 -12.08
N HIS A 77 -14.69 -12.11 -12.12
CA HIS A 77 -13.84 -11.09 -12.74
C HIS A 77 -14.22 -10.86 -14.20
N ALA A 78 -14.37 -11.93 -14.99
CA ALA A 78 -14.83 -11.83 -16.37
C ALA A 78 -16.26 -11.26 -16.48
N THR A 79 -17.15 -11.63 -15.57
CA THR A 79 -18.54 -11.14 -15.55
C THR A 79 -18.58 -9.64 -15.28
N VAL A 80 -17.84 -9.18 -14.27
CA VAL A 80 -17.83 -7.76 -13.84
C VAL A 80 -17.28 -6.88 -14.95
N THR A 81 -16.15 -7.24 -15.55
CA THR A 81 -15.54 -6.45 -16.65
C THR A 81 -16.40 -6.44 -17.89
N ALA A 82 -17.05 -7.56 -18.24
CA ALA A 82 -18.00 -7.60 -19.35
C ALA A 82 -19.25 -6.73 -19.11
N VAL A 83 -19.71 -6.62 -17.86
CA VAL A 83 -20.82 -5.72 -17.48
C VAL A 83 -20.37 -4.26 -17.52
N SER A 84 -19.20 -3.95 -16.96
CA SER A 84 -18.56 -2.64 -17.00
C SER A 84 -18.51 -2.09 -18.43
N GLN A 85 -17.91 -2.85 -19.34
CA GLN A 85 -17.79 -2.49 -20.76
C GLN A 85 -19.14 -2.32 -21.46
N ALA A 86 -20.10 -3.23 -21.17
CA ALA A 86 -21.40 -3.20 -21.84
C ALA A 86 -22.32 -2.07 -21.36
N LEU A 87 -22.07 -1.51 -20.19
CA LEU A 87 -22.88 -0.42 -19.61
C LEU A 87 -22.11 0.91 -19.52
N ASP A 88 -20.85 0.93 -19.94
CA ASP A 88 -19.94 2.07 -19.80
C ASP A 88 -19.88 2.58 -18.34
N ILE A 89 -19.79 1.64 -17.40
CA ILE A 89 -19.66 1.90 -15.96
C ILE A 89 -18.22 1.61 -15.55
N PRO A 90 -17.47 2.57 -14.98
CA PRO A 90 -16.11 2.32 -14.54
C PRO A 90 -16.02 1.19 -13.51
N CYS A 91 -14.95 0.40 -13.62
CA CYS A 91 -14.69 -0.74 -12.76
C CYS A 91 -13.30 -0.68 -12.14
N ILE A 92 -13.26 -0.70 -10.81
CA ILE A 92 -12.02 -0.72 -10.03
C ILE A 92 -11.77 -2.12 -9.51
N ARG A 93 -10.56 -2.64 -9.71
CA ARG A 93 -10.09 -3.85 -9.04
C ARG A 93 -9.35 -3.49 -7.75
N TYR A 94 -9.81 -4.06 -6.61
CA TYR A 94 -9.02 -4.06 -5.38
C TYR A 94 -8.17 -5.33 -5.33
N GLU A 95 -6.91 -5.20 -5.73
CA GLU A 95 -5.98 -6.33 -5.74
C GLU A 95 -5.29 -6.45 -4.38
N ARG A 96 -4.95 -7.67 -4.00
CA ARG A 96 -4.17 -7.94 -2.78
C ARG A 96 -2.74 -7.45 -2.92
N MET A 97 -2.09 -7.20 -1.81
CA MET A 97 -0.64 -7.12 -1.79
C MET A 97 -0.07 -8.54 -1.87
N TYR A 98 0.97 -8.69 -2.67
CA TYR A 98 1.70 -9.95 -2.84
C TYR A 98 3.15 -9.71 -2.48
N ASP A 99 3.72 -10.68 -1.76
CA ASP A 99 5.15 -10.71 -1.56
C ASP A 99 5.82 -11.09 -2.88
N ASP A 100 7.04 -10.60 -3.06
CA ASP A 100 7.84 -10.99 -4.22
C ASP A 100 8.28 -12.44 -4.04
N LEU A 101 7.79 -13.34 -4.88
CA LEU A 101 8.13 -14.77 -4.81
C LEU A 101 9.65 -14.98 -4.90
N PHE A 102 10.37 -14.17 -5.71
CA PHE A 102 11.82 -14.26 -5.81
C PHE A 102 12.55 -13.82 -4.53
N LYS A 103 11.93 -12.96 -3.71
CA LYS A 103 12.48 -12.57 -2.40
C LYS A 103 12.12 -13.55 -1.27
N LEU A 104 11.00 -14.25 -1.40
CA LEU A 104 10.61 -15.31 -0.46
C LEU A 104 11.48 -16.57 -0.62
N PHE A 105 11.99 -16.80 -1.81
CA PHE A 105 12.85 -17.92 -2.15
C PHE A 105 14.20 -17.35 -2.63
N ASN A 106 15.18 -17.25 -1.74
CA ASN A 106 16.56 -16.91 -2.11
C ASN A 106 17.18 -17.98 -3.03
N GLU A 107 18.22 -17.63 -3.79
CA GLU A 107 18.83 -18.52 -4.79
C GLU A 107 19.24 -19.88 -4.20
N GLU A 108 19.71 -19.93 -2.94
CA GLU A 108 20.07 -21.16 -2.25
C GLU A 108 18.87 -22.10 -2.03
N MET A 109 17.67 -21.56 -1.80
CA MET A 109 16.46 -22.36 -1.65
C MET A 109 15.95 -22.97 -2.95
N TYR A 110 16.26 -22.38 -4.11
CA TYR A 110 15.86 -22.95 -5.40
C TYR A 110 16.58 -24.26 -5.74
N ASP A 111 17.83 -24.40 -5.32
CA ASP A 111 18.63 -25.60 -5.57
C ASP A 111 18.34 -26.72 -4.55
N GLU A 112 18.02 -26.39 -3.31
CA GLU A 112 17.83 -27.34 -2.22
C GLU A 112 16.37 -27.82 -2.08
N TYR A 113 15.38 -26.96 -2.43
CA TYR A 113 13.95 -27.28 -2.36
C TYR A 113 13.26 -26.99 -3.70
N PRO A 114 12.85 -28.02 -4.45
CA PRO A 114 12.21 -27.82 -5.75
C PRO A 114 10.85 -27.15 -5.61
N LEU A 115 10.87 -25.83 -5.72
CA LEU A 115 9.67 -25.01 -5.88
C LEU A 115 9.14 -25.20 -7.29
N LYS A 116 7.86 -25.58 -7.43
CA LYS A 116 7.20 -25.69 -8.74
C LYS A 116 6.05 -24.70 -8.82
N LEU A 117 6.09 -23.87 -9.85
CA LEU A 117 5.04 -22.88 -10.15
C LEU A 117 4.20 -23.37 -11.30
N ARG A 118 2.86 -23.32 -11.20
CA ARG A 118 1.92 -23.67 -12.28
C ARG A 118 0.76 -22.68 -12.29
N GLU A 119 0.20 -22.47 -13.46
CA GLU A 119 -0.95 -21.58 -13.64
C GLU A 119 -2.29 -22.33 -13.58
N LYS A 120 -2.28 -23.63 -13.88
CA LYS A 120 -3.49 -24.44 -13.97
C LYS A 120 -3.44 -25.67 -13.06
N TYR A 121 -4.62 -26.11 -12.62
CA TYR A 121 -4.77 -27.32 -11.81
C TYR A 121 -4.45 -28.61 -12.58
N GLU A 122 -4.72 -28.61 -13.89
CA GLU A 122 -4.40 -29.70 -14.79
C GLU A 122 -2.89 -29.94 -14.82
N GLU A 123 -2.11 -28.88 -14.97
CA GLU A 123 -0.64 -28.90 -14.96
C GLU A 123 -0.08 -29.40 -13.62
N LEU A 124 -0.71 -29.02 -12.49
CA LEU A 124 -0.36 -29.56 -11.17
C LEU A 124 -0.64 -31.05 -11.07
N SER A 125 -1.80 -31.51 -11.57
CA SER A 125 -2.19 -32.91 -11.57
C SER A 125 -1.23 -33.77 -12.41
N GLU A 126 -0.83 -33.28 -13.58
CA GLU A 126 0.14 -33.91 -14.46
C GLU A 126 1.50 -34.01 -13.77
N LEU A 127 2.01 -32.91 -13.24
CA LEU A 127 3.31 -32.86 -12.56
C LEU A 127 3.38 -33.82 -11.35
N LEU A 128 2.35 -33.87 -10.51
CA LEU A 128 2.28 -34.79 -9.38
C LEU A 128 2.36 -36.27 -9.84
N ASN A 129 1.76 -36.56 -10.99
CA ASN A 129 1.80 -37.89 -11.55
C ASN A 129 3.16 -38.22 -12.18
N GLU A 130 3.78 -37.30 -12.91
CA GLU A 130 5.08 -37.46 -13.55
C GLU A 130 6.20 -37.67 -12.54
N GLU A 131 6.14 -36.95 -11.42
CA GLU A 131 7.12 -37.05 -10.34
C GLU A 131 6.85 -38.22 -9.37
N GLY A 132 5.80 -39.02 -9.61
CA GLY A 132 5.46 -40.16 -8.78
C GLY A 132 5.11 -39.81 -7.33
N ILE A 133 4.45 -38.66 -7.14
CA ILE A 133 4.04 -38.21 -5.82
C ILE A 133 2.80 -38.98 -5.38
N HIS A 134 2.82 -39.51 -4.16
CA HIS A 134 1.71 -40.27 -3.62
C HIS A 134 0.95 -39.51 -2.53
N ARG A 135 1.63 -38.83 -1.61
CA ARG A 135 1.01 -38.17 -0.46
C ARG A 135 1.07 -36.65 -0.57
N VAL A 136 -0.10 -36.02 -0.68
CA VAL A 136 -0.25 -34.59 -0.94
C VAL A 136 -1.18 -33.95 0.11
N LEU A 137 -0.78 -32.78 0.63
CA LEU A 137 -1.67 -31.89 1.39
C LEU A 137 -2.03 -30.67 0.54
N ALA A 138 -3.30 -30.52 0.19
CA ALA A 138 -3.80 -29.39 -0.57
C ALA A 138 -4.38 -28.30 0.34
N LEU A 139 -3.70 -27.16 0.44
CA LEU A 139 -4.14 -25.94 1.13
C LEU A 139 -4.83 -24.97 0.14
N THR A 140 -5.46 -25.51 -0.88
CA THR A 140 -6.02 -24.76 -2.02
C THR A 140 -7.52 -24.50 -1.92
N GLY A 141 -8.14 -24.97 -0.83
CA GLY A 141 -9.56 -24.79 -0.54
C GLY A 141 -10.48 -25.76 -1.30
N VAL A 142 -11.75 -25.81 -0.89
CA VAL A 142 -12.73 -26.81 -1.34
C VAL A 142 -12.99 -26.83 -2.84
N GLN A 143 -12.92 -25.69 -3.52
CA GLN A 143 -13.15 -25.58 -4.98
C GLN A 143 -12.07 -26.29 -5.82
N SER A 144 -10.94 -26.65 -5.22
CA SER A 144 -9.88 -27.40 -5.91
C SER A 144 -10.12 -28.90 -5.92
N ILE A 145 -10.97 -29.43 -5.04
CA ILE A 145 -11.27 -30.87 -4.98
C ILE A 145 -11.73 -31.43 -6.33
N PRO A 146 -12.77 -30.89 -6.99
CA PRO A 146 -13.18 -31.38 -8.31
C PRO A 146 -12.11 -31.19 -9.40
N LYS A 147 -11.29 -30.13 -9.29
CA LYS A 147 -10.24 -29.81 -10.27
C LYS A 147 -9.02 -30.75 -10.19
N LEU A 148 -8.71 -31.25 -8.99
CA LEU A 148 -7.64 -32.23 -8.75
C LEU A 148 -8.12 -33.68 -8.80
N LYS A 149 -9.36 -33.93 -9.26
CA LYS A 149 -9.94 -35.27 -9.39
C LYS A 149 -9.08 -36.25 -10.21
N PRO A 150 -8.42 -35.85 -11.31
CA PRO A 150 -7.54 -36.75 -12.07
C PRO A 150 -6.38 -37.30 -11.23
N PHE A 151 -5.92 -36.60 -10.20
CA PHE A 151 -4.88 -37.06 -9.30
C PHE A 151 -5.45 -37.91 -8.14
N TRP A 152 -6.33 -37.34 -7.31
CA TRP A 152 -6.76 -37.99 -6.07
C TRP A 152 -7.65 -39.22 -6.26
N LYS A 153 -8.20 -39.45 -7.46
CA LYS A 153 -9.01 -40.63 -7.75
C LYS A 153 -8.15 -41.90 -8.01
N LYS A 154 -6.84 -41.73 -8.20
CA LYS A 154 -5.93 -42.87 -8.37
C LYS A 154 -5.80 -43.66 -7.06
N LYS A 155 -5.70 -44.96 -7.17
CA LYS A 155 -5.68 -45.89 -6.01
C LYS A 155 -4.47 -45.68 -5.11
N GLU A 156 -3.35 -45.24 -5.69
CA GLU A 156 -2.07 -45.03 -5.00
C GLU A 156 -1.95 -43.61 -4.40
N SER A 157 -2.86 -42.70 -4.70
CA SER A 157 -2.78 -41.30 -4.24
C SER A 157 -3.48 -41.07 -2.90
N GLU A 158 -2.75 -40.57 -1.93
CA GLU A 158 -3.24 -40.06 -0.64
C GLU A 158 -3.29 -38.53 -0.68
N CYS A 159 -4.40 -37.96 -1.11
CA CYS A 159 -4.55 -36.53 -1.18
C CYS A 159 -5.45 -36.05 -0.04
N TYR A 160 -4.93 -35.17 0.80
CA TYR A 160 -5.68 -34.53 1.90
C TYR A 160 -6.02 -33.09 1.51
N PHE A 161 -7.25 -32.65 1.79
CA PHE A 161 -7.66 -31.27 1.57
C PHE A 161 -7.99 -30.58 2.88
N ARG A 162 -7.31 -29.44 3.14
CA ARG A 162 -7.70 -28.57 4.25
C ARG A 162 -8.77 -27.58 3.76
N ILE A 163 -9.94 -27.66 4.36
CA ILE A 163 -11.13 -26.88 3.98
C ILE A 163 -11.81 -26.23 5.19
N LEU A 164 -12.48 -25.12 4.94
CA LEU A 164 -13.32 -24.49 5.96
C LEU A 164 -14.50 -25.41 6.35
N ASP A 165 -14.76 -25.52 7.64
CA ASP A 165 -15.90 -26.27 8.16
C ASP A 165 -17.20 -25.49 7.95
N ARG A 166 -17.84 -25.74 6.80
CA ARG A 166 -19.07 -25.08 6.36
C ARG A 166 -19.92 -26.06 5.57
N GLU A 167 -21.27 -25.90 5.64
CA GLU A 167 -22.16 -26.75 4.88
C GLU A 167 -21.94 -26.61 3.36
N SER A 168 -21.71 -25.41 2.88
CA SER A 168 -21.37 -25.17 1.46
C SER A 168 -20.10 -25.92 1.02
N SER A 169 -19.11 -26.09 1.92
CA SER A 169 -17.92 -26.92 1.64
C SER A 169 -18.30 -28.41 1.58
N ARG A 170 -19.10 -28.89 2.50
CA ARG A 170 -19.54 -30.28 2.55
C ARG A 170 -20.37 -30.67 1.32
N GLU A 171 -21.21 -29.78 0.80
CA GLU A 171 -21.95 -30.00 -0.45
C GLU A 171 -21.03 -30.21 -1.66
N ILE A 172 -19.97 -29.38 -1.79
CA ILE A 172 -19.00 -29.50 -2.89
C ILE A 172 -18.26 -30.83 -2.79
N VAL A 173 -17.83 -31.22 -1.59
CA VAL A 173 -17.18 -32.51 -1.33
C VAL A 173 -18.08 -33.67 -1.75
N ARG A 174 -19.35 -33.67 -1.28
CA ARG A 174 -20.34 -34.71 -1.63
C ARG A 174 -20.57 -34.80 -3.14
N LYS A 175 -20.72 -33.67 -3.83
CA LYS A 175 -20.87 -33.61 -5.30
C LYS A 175 -19.64 -34.11 -6.05
N ALA A 176 -18.45 -33.87 -5.52
CA ALA A 176 -17.20 -34.37 -6.12
C ALA A 176 -16.98 -35.87 -5.89
N GLY A 177 -17.63 -36.46 -4.89
CA GLY A 177 -17.42 -37.83 -4.45
C GLY A 177 -16.06 -38.03 -3.78
N PHE A 178 -15.57 -37.02 -3.05
CA PHE A 178 -14.28 -37.09 -2.36
C PHE A 178 -14.45 -37.77 -0.99
N PRO A 179 -13.50 -38.65 -0.58
CA PRO A 179 -13.55 -39.35 0.71
C PRO A 179 -13.47 -38.38 1.91
N GLU A 180 -14.38 -38.52 2.86
CA GLU A 180 -14.47 -37.62 4.01
C GLU A 180 -13.34 -37.81 5.03
N ASP A 181 -12.77 -39.01 5.13
CA ASP A 181 -11.63 -39.37 5.95
C ASP A 181 -10.30 -38.70 5.52
N ARG A 182 -10.28 -38.09 4.33
CA ARG A 182 -9.16 -37.33 3.80
C ARG A 182 -9.37 -35.81 3.85
N LEU A 183 -10.39 -35.36 4.58
CA LEU A 183 -10.66 -33.95 4.81
C LEU A 183 -10.10 -33.49 6.14
N VAL A 184 -9.45 -32.32 6.12
CA VAL A 184 -8.99 -31.62 7.30
C VAL A 184 -9.81 -30.33 7.44
N TYR A 185 -10.76 -30.36 8.36
CA TYR A 185 -11.57 -29.18 8.66
C TYR A 185 -10.80 -28.19 9.53
N TYR A 186 -10.91 -26.90 9.24
CA TYR A 186 -10.29 -25.86 10.04
C TYR A 186 -11.21 -24.65 10.27
N THR A 187 -10.94 -23.94 11.37
CA THR A 187 -11.52 -22.64 11.67
C THR A 187 -10.42 -21.58 11.62
N PRO A 188 -10.61 -20.46 10.92
CA PRO A 188 -9.63 -19.39 10.87
C PRO A 188 -9.20 -18.91 12.27
N GLY A 189 -7.89 -18.75 12.49
CA GLY A 189 -7.31 -18.33 13.77
C GLY A 189 -7.16 -19.43 14.84
N LYS A 190 -7.53 -20.69 14.52
CA LYS A 190 -7.33 -21.87 15.39
C LYS A 190 -6.48 -22.95 14.70
N GLU A 191 -5.60 -22.52 13.80
CA GLU A 191 -4.84 -23.42 12.94
C GLU A 191 -3.49 -23.75 13.56
N ASN A 192 -3.10 -25.04 13.48
CA ASN A 192 -1.74 -25.48 13.79
C ASN A 192 -1.19 -26.21 12.56
N LEU A 193 -0.70 -25.44 11.59
CA LEU A 193 -0.14 -26.00 10.35
C LEU A 193 1.11 -26.87 10.63
N PRO A 194 2.06 -26.49 11.49
CA PRO A 194 3.21 -27.32 11.80
C PRO A 194 2.85 -28.72 12.33
N GLU A 195 1.82 -28.81 13.17
CA GLU A 195 1.34 -30.07 13.72
C GLU A 195 0.68 -30.94 12.63
N LEU A 196 -0.15 -30.32 11.79
CA LEU A 196 -0.81 -30.99 10.67
C LEU A 196 0.22 -31.60 9.69
N LEU A 197 1.28 -30.86 9.39
CA LEU A 197 2.36 -31.34 8.52
C LEU A 197 3.08 -32.55 9.11
N ARG A 198 3.35 -32.53 10.43
CA ARG A 198 3.96 -33.66 11.13
C ARG A 198 3.05 -34.88 11.14
N GLN A 199 1.74 -34.71 11.36
CA GLN A 199 0.76 -35.79 11.40
C GLN A 199 0.57 -36.47 10.04
N LEU A 200 0.46 -35.69 8.98
CA LEU A 200 0.20 -36.19 7.62
C LEU A 200 1.47 -36.60 6.89
N SER A 201 2.62 -36.03 7.27
CA SER A 201 3.92 -36.24 6.59
C SER A 201 3.80 -36.20 5.06
N PRO A 202 3.26 -35.10 4.46
CA PRO A 202 3.06 -35.02 3.03
C PRO A 202 4.41 -34.92 2.29
N GLU A 203 4.50 -35.54 1.11
CA GLU A 203 5.65 -35.38 0.22
C GLU A 203 5.65 -33.99 -0.44
N VAL A 204 4.43 -33.48 -0.70
CA VAL A 204 4.20 -32.19 -1.37
C VAL A 204 3.04 -31.46 -0.69
N VAL A 205 3.18 -30.15 -0.50
CA VAL A 205 2.08 -29.26 -0.15
C VAL A 205 1.71 -28.40 -1.38
N LEU A 206 0.42 -28.37 -1.68
CA LEU A 206 -0.12 -27.48 -2.72
C LEU A 206 -0.63 -26.19 -2.08
N LEU A 207 -0.11 -25.04 -2.52
CA LEU A 207 -0.60 -23.72 -2.14
C LEU A 207 -1.20 -22.96 -3.33
N LYS A 208 -2.09 -22.00 -3.03
CA LYS A 208 -2.46 -20.93 -3.95
C LYS A 208 -1.69 -19.66 -3.61
N GLU A 209 -1.25 -18.93 -4.61
CA GLU A 209 -0.74 -17.57 -4.46
C GLU A 209 -1.88 -16.64 -4.01
N SER A 210 -2.20 -16.68 -2.72
CA SER A 210 -3.36 -15.99 -2.14
C SER A 210 -3.04 -14.58 -1.62
N GLY A 211 -1.78 -14.14 -1.69
CA GLY A 211 -1.30 -12.85 -1.21
C GLY A 211 -1.19 -12.77 0.31
N VAL A 212 -0.74 -11.60 0.78
CA VAL A 212 -0.46 -11.33 2.21
C VAL A 212 -1.71 -11.57 3.09
N SER A 213 -2.87 -11.04 2.69
CA SER A 213 -4.13 -11.25 3.44
C SER A 213 -4.64 -12.68 3.45
N GLY A 214 -4.09 -13.55 2.60
CA GLY A 214 -4.34 -14.99 2.59
C GLY A 214 -3.37 -15.79 3.46
N GLY A 215 -2.42 -15.13 4.15
CA GLY A 215 -1.35 -15.76 4.94
C GLY A 215 -0.43 -16.64 4.08
N PHE A 216 -0.13 -16.18 2.87
CA PHE A 216 0.65 -16.97 1.91
C PHE A 216 2.09 -17.15 2.40
N SER A 217 2.79 -16.06 2.72
CA SER A 217 4.20 -16.06 3.11
C SER A 217 4.44 -16.84 4.41
N GLU A 218 3.54 -16.69 5.39
CA GLU A 218 3.60 -17.47 6.64
C GLU A 218 3.53 -18.98 6.37
N LYS A 219 2.62 -19.41 5.48
CA LYS A 219 2.50 -20.82 5.11
C LYS A 219 3.73 -21.32 4.36
N VAL A 220 4.27 -20.51 3.43
CA VAL A 220 5.50 -20.84 2.72
C VAL A 220 6.62 -21.09 3.72
N ASN A 221 6.88 -20.16 4.63
CA ASN A 221 7.95 -20.28 5.63
C ASN A 221 7.78 -21.55 6.48
N ILE A 222 6.58 -21.81 7.01
CA ILE A 222 6.31 -23.01 7.82
C ILE A 222 6.56 -24.31 7.04
N ILE A 223 6.23 -24.37 5.77
CA ILE A 223 6.38 -25.58 4.93
C ILE A 223 7.86 -25.80 4.59
N THR A 224 8.55 -24.73 4.20
CA THR A 224 9.98 -24.78 3.84
C THR A 224 10.87 -25.08 5.03
N GLU A 225 10.58 -24.54 6.21
CA GLU A 225 11.27 -24.86 7.47
C GLU A 225 11.19 -26.36 7.84
N GLN A 226 10.15 -27.06 7.37
CA GLN A 226 10.00 -28.51 7.58
C GLN A 226 10.59 -29.36 6.44
N GLY A 227 11.23 -28.75 5.46
CA GLY A 227 11.85 -29.44 4.35
C GLY A 227 10.86 -30.12 3.38
N ILE A 228 9.60 -29.66 3.33
CA ILE A 228 8.56 -30.28 2.51
C ILE A 228 8.50 -29.57 1.15
N ARG A 229 8.40 -30.31 0.08
CA ARG A 229 8.29 -29.78 -1.29
C ARG A 229 7.02 -28.94 -1.44
N LEU A 230 7.16 -27.80 -2.11
CA LEU A 230 6.07 -26.82 -2.25
C LEU A 230 5.73 -26.59 -3.73
N TYR A 231 4.46 -26.87 -4.10
CA TYR A 231 3.92 -26.57 -5.41
C TYR A 231 2.90 -25.45 -5.29
N ILE A 232 3.11 -24.38 -6.04
CA ILE A 232 2.29 -23.18 -5.99
C ILE A 232 1.46 -23.03 -7.26
N LEU A 233 0.15 -22.92 -7.08
CA LEU A 233 -0.76 -22.48 -8.11
C LEU A 233 -0.72 -20.96 -8.14
N LEU A 234 -0.18 -20.41 -9.22
CA LEU A 234 -0.14 -18.97 -9.45
C LEU A 234 -1.55 -18.41 -9.60
N ARG A 235 -1.72 -17.15 -9.22
CA ARG A 235 -2.98 -16.45 -9.46
C ARG A 235 -3.21 -16.31 -10.96
N PRO A 236 -4.48 -16.44 -11.41
CA PRO A 236 -4.81 -16.25 -12.80
C PRO A 236 -4.56 -14.80 -13.22
N SER A 237 -4.25 -14.59 -14.49
CA SER A 237 -4.22 -13.27 -15.08
C SER A 237 -5.60 -12.64 -15.02
N LEU A 238 -5.66 -11.37 -14.62
CA LEU A 238 -6.91 -10.64 -14.49
C LEU A 238 -7.32 -10.01 -15.84
N PRO A 239 -8.62 -9.89 -16.11
CA PRO A 239 -9.10 -9.09 -17.23
C PRO A 239 -8.74 -7.61 -17.01
N PRO A 240 -8.77 -6.76 -18.07
CA PRO A 240 -8.50 -5.35 -17.94
C PRO A 240 -9.60 -4.64 -17.12
N TYR A 241 -9.19 -3.82 -16.15
CA TYR A 241 -10.01 -2.91 -15.37
C TYR A 241 -9.64 -1.47 -15.71
N ASP A 242 -10.54 -0.51 -15.44
CA ASP A 242 -10.22 0.91 -15.62
C ASP A 242 -9.10 1.33 -14.65
N GLN A 243 -9.10 0.76 -13.44
CA GLN A 243 -8.02 0.95 -12.48
C GLN A 243 -7.87 -0.28 -11.58
N THR A 244 -6.62 -0.67 -11.33
CA THR A 244 -6.27 -1.67 -10.31
C THR A 244 -5.51 -0.97 -9.20
N VAL A 245 -5.94 -1.18 -7.96
CA VAL A 245 -5.35 -0.58 -6.76
C VAL A 245 -5.10 -1.65 -5.71
N ASN A 246 -4.14 -1.42 -4.84
CA ASN A 246 -3.95 -2.19 -3.62
C ASN A 246 -4.03 -1.25 -2.41
N GLY A 247 -4.60 -1.74 -1.32
CA GLY A 247 -4.72 -0.96 -0.10
C GLY A 247 -5.90 0.01 -0.05
N VAL A 248 -6.14 0.51 1.15
CA VAL A 248 -7.30 1.37 1.47
C VAL A 248 -7.15 2.76 0.84
N ASN A 249 -5.95 3.31 0.86
CA ASN A 249 -5.69 4.65 0.31
C ASN A 249 -5.83 4.66 -1.22
N GLY A 250 -5.29 3.65 -1.89
CA GLY A 250 -5.44 3.50 -3.34
C GLY A 250 -6.91 3.36 -3.75
N MET A 251 -7.68 2.54 -3.02
CA MET A 251 -9.12 2.36 -3.29
C MET A 251 -9.91 3.63 -3.03
N ARG A 252 -9.65 4.34 -1.92
CA ARG A 252 -10.30 5.61 -1.62
C ARG A 252 -10.09 6.62 -2.74
N ARG A 253 -8.85 6.83 -3.17
CA ARG A 253 -8.50 7.75 -4.25
C ARG A 253 -9.13 7.36 -5.59
N ALA A 254 -9.22 6.07 -5.88
CA ALA A 254 -9.90 5.59 -7.08
C ALA A 254 -11.42 5.89 -7.03
N ILE A 255 -12.08 5.69 -5.88
CA ILE A 255 -13.48 6.08 -5.68
C ILE A 255 -13.65 7.60 -5.84
N GLU A 256 -12.77 8.40 -5.24
CA GLU A 256 -12.76 9.87 -5.36
C GLU A 256 -12.60 10.32 -6.82
N HIS A 257 -11.82 9.58 -7.61
CA HIS A 257 -11.62 9.88 -9.04
C HIS A 257 -12.84 9.55 -9.89
N PHE A 258 -13.37 8.32 -9.79
CA PHE A 258 -14.50 7.87 -10.65
C PHE A 258 -15.86 8.34 -10.15
N LEU A 259 -16.01 8.67 -8.87
CA LEU A 259 -17.25 9.11 -8.25
C LEU A 259 -16.99 10.22 -7.22
N PRO A 260 -16.59 11.43 -7.69
CA PRO A 260 -16.15 12.54 -6.82
C PRO A 260 -17.14 12.96 -5.75
N ASP A 261 -18.45 12.84 -6.06
CA ASP A 261 -19.51 13.23 -5.11
C ASP A 261 -19.81 12.16 -4.05
N PHE A 262 -19.16 11.00 -4.09
CA PHE A 262 -19.55 9.91 -3.20
C PHE A 262 -19.04 10.14 -1.78
N LEU A 263 -17.74 10.40 -1.62
CA LEU A 263 -17.14 10.69 -0.32
C LEU A 263 -17.32 12.16 0.07
N PRO A 264 -17.47 12.48 1.37
CA PRO A 264 -17.71 13.85 1.82
C PRO A 264 -16.49 14.75 1.68
N LEU A 265 -15.29 14.19 1.78
CA LEU A 265 -14.02 14.90 1.68
C LEU A 265 -13.02 14.09 0.88
N ARG A 266 -12.30 14.79 -0.01
CA ARG A 266 -11.28 14.20 -0.88
C ARG A 266 -9.93 14.17 -0.15
N SER A 267 -9.26 13.02 -0.20
CA SER A 267 -7.90 12.84 0.31
C SER A 267 -6.86 13.50 -0.58
N GLY A 268 -5.73 13.90 0.03
CA GLY A 268 -4.60 14.50 -0.68
C GLY A 268 -3.31 13.70 -0.58
N LEU A 269 -2.25 14.22 -1.18
CA LEU A 269 -0.89 13.69 -1.12
C LEU A 269 -0.02 14.55 -0.19
N THR A 270 0.86 13.92 0.58
CA THR A 270 1.86 14.66 1.36
C THR A 270 2.98 15.19 0.47
N THR A 271 3.72 16.20 0.95
CA THR A 271 4.93 16.69 0.25
C THR A 271 5.96 15.56 0.05
N GLY A 272 6.06 14.63 1.01
CA GLY A 272 6.92 13.45 0.91
C GLY A 272 6.52 12.52 -0.23
N THR A 273 5.23 12.25 -0.39
CA THR A 273 4.73 11.41 -1.50
C THR A 273 4.96 12.07 -2.86
N CYS A 274 4.72 13.38 -2.97
CA CYS A 274 4.99 14.12 -4.21
C CYS A 274 6.49 14.12 -4.55
N ALA A 275 7.37 14.31 -3.56
CA ALA A 275 8.81 14.23 -3.73
C ALA A 275 9.26 12.83 -4.17
N THR A 276 8.71 11.78 -3.56
CA THR A 276 8.98 10.39 -3.95
C THR A 276 8.52 10.10 -5.38
N ALA A 277 7.32 10.57 -5.75
CA ALA A 277 6.80 10.40 -7.11
C ALA A 277 7.68 11.11 -8.15
N ALA A 278 8.09 12.35 -7.85
CA ALA A 278 8.98 13.11 -8.71
C ALA A 278 10.35 12.41 -8.86
N ALA A 279 10.92 11.89 -7.76
CA ALA A 279 12.19 11.14 -7.80
C ALA A 279 12.06 9.83 -8.60
N ASN A 280 10.95 9.09 -8.44
CA ASN A 280 10.67 7.87 -9.21
C ASN A 280 10.61 8.15 -10.72
N ALA A 281 9.87 9.20 -11.12
CA ALA A 281 9.76 9.57 -12.53
C ALA A 281 11.11 10.02 -13.10
N ALA A 282 11.86 10.81 -12.35
CA ALA A 282 13.18 11.28 -12.75
C ALA A 282 14.17 10.12 -12.94
N LEU A 283 14.24 9.18 -11.97
CA LEU A 283 15.13 8.01 -12.07
C LEU A 283 14.73 7.10 -13.23
N ARG A 284 13.43 6.80 -13.42
CA ARG A 284 12.96 5.99 -14.56
C ARG A 284 13.35 6.59 -15.90
N LYS A 285 13.20 7.91 -16.05
CA LYS A 285 13.60 8.61 -17.28
C LYS A 285 15.12 8.61 -17.46
N LEU A 286 15.88 8.74 -16.36
CA LEU A 286 17.34 8.72 -16.38
C LEU A 286 17.87 7.35 -16.81
N LEU A 287 17.30 6.26 -16.28
CA LEU A 287 17.68 4.89 -16.62
C LEU A 287 17.21 4.44 -18.02
N SER A 288 16.12 5.04 -18.54
CA SER A 288 15.57 4.71 -19.85
C SER A 288 15.25 6.00 -20.62
N PRO A 289 16.26 6.68 -21.20
CA PRO A 289 16.12 7.97 -21.85
C PRO A 289 15.52 7.86 -23.27
N ILE A 290 14.46 7.05 -23.44
CA ILE A 290 13.80 6.85 -24.74
C ILE A 290 13.14 8.17 -25.16
N PRO A 291 13.49 8.71 -26.36
CA PRO A 291 12.83 9.90 -26.88
C PRO A 291 11.33 9.67 -27.08
N GLY A 292 10.50 10.69 -26.74
CA GLY A 292 9.05 10.60 -26.91
C GLY A 292 8.32 9.80 -25.84
N ASN A 293 9.01 9.12 -24.93
CA ASN A 293 8.36 8.45 -23.82
C ASN A 293 7.91 9.46 -22.77
N ILE A 294 6.59 9.69 -22.69
CA ILE A 294 5.95 10.60 -21.74
C ILE A 294 5.52 9.79 -20.52
N ILE A 295 6.07 10.12 -19.35
CA ILE A 295 5.64 9.56 -18.07
C ILE A 295 4.46 10.39 -17.57
N LYS A 296 3.25 9.85 -17.65
CA LYS A 296 2.02 10.53 -17.21
C LYS A 296 1.77 10.39 -15.71
N ASP A 297 2.12 9.24 -15.17
CA ASP A 297 2.00 8.91 -13.75
C ASP A 297 3.09 7.93 -13.33
N VAL A 298 3.30 7.83 -12.03
CA VAL A 298 4.22 6.85 -11.44
C VAL A 298 3.57 6.18 -10.23
N SER A 299 3.91 4.92 -10.02
CA SER A 299 3.56 4.20 -8.81
C SER A 299 4.52 4.57 -7.68
N VAL A 300 3.95 4.92 -6.52
CA VAL A 300 4.67 5.21 -5.28
C VAL A 300 4.31 4.17 -4.23
N LEU A 301 5.30 3.53 -3.65
CA LEU A 301 5.17 2.66 -2.49
C LEU A 301 5.10 3.54 -1.24
N LEU A 302 3.98 3.47 -0.51
CA LEU A 302 3.75 4.17 0.75
C LEU A 302 4.37 3.41 1.94
N PRO A 303 4.57 4.07 3.11
CA PRO A 303 5.16 3.42 4.30
C PRO A 303 4.41 2.18 4.81
N ASN A 304 3.13 2.07 4.51
CA ASN A 304 2.30 0.90 4.89
C ASN A 304 2.31 -0.22 3.83
N GLY A 305 3.18 -0.15 2.82
CA GLY A 305 3.29 -1.12 1.73
C GLY A 305 2.26 -0.95 0.60
N GLU A 306 1.31 -0.02 0.71
CA GLU A 306 0.37 0.27 -0.37
C GLU A 306 1.06 0.99 -1.53
N LYS A 307 0.63 0.73 -2.76
CA LYS A 307 1.07 1.46 -3.96
C LYS A 307 -0.05 2.35 -4.47
N ILE A 308 0.28 3.60 -4.73
CA ILE A 308 -0.65 4.57 -5.33
C ILE A 308 -0.06 5.15 -6.61
N ALA A 309 -0.93 5.45 -7.58
CA ALA A 309 -0.55 6.21 -8.76
C ALA A 309 -0.54 7.71 -8.44
N VAL A 310 0.53 8.40 -8.84
CA VAL A 310 0.70 9.84 -8.68
C VAL A 310 0.94 10.47 -10.04
N PRO A 311 0.11 11.44 -10.48
CA PRO A 311 0.28 12.12 -11.74
C PRO A 311 1.60 12.91 -11.79
N VAL A 312 2.26 12.88 -12.92
CA VAL A 312 3.47 13.64 -13.23
C VAL A 312 3.12 14.84 -14.09
N HIS A 313 3.58 16.02 -13.69
CA HIS A 313 3.32 17.25 -14.43
C HIS A 313 4.32 17.45 -15.60
N SER A 314 5.60 17.30 -15.33
CA SER A 314 6.64 17.46 -16.36
C SER A 314 7.90 16.67 -16.00
N VAL A 315 8.63 16.27 -17.03
CA VAL A 315 9.94 15.63 -16.91
C VAL A 315 10.89 16.27 -17.92
N THR A 316 12.03 16.77 -17.46
CA THR A 316 13.07 17.36 -18.29
C THR A 316 14.41 16.70 -17.97
N GLY A 317 15.27 16.50 -18.95
CA GLY A 317 16.55 15.84 -18.74
C GLY A 317 17.68 16.48 -19.52
N SER A 318 18.87 16.45 -18.95
CA SER A 318 20.14 16.81 -19.57
C SER A 318 21.12 15.65 -19.46
N PHE A 319 21.69 15.25 -20.59
CA PHE A 319 22.59 14.09 -20.67
C PHE A 319 23.91 14.58 -21.31
N THR A 320 24.97 14.47 -20.55
CA THR A 320 26.35 14.82 -21.00
C THR A 320 27.27 13.62 -20.76
N ASP A 321 28.47 13.65 -21.34
CA ASP A 321 29.47 12.60 -21.16
C ASP A 321 29.96 12.44 -19.71
N ARG A 322 29.71 13.44 -18.85
CA ARG A 322 30.18 13.45 -17.46
C ARG A 322 29.06 13.30 -16.45
N ARG A 323 27.83 13.73 -16.80
CA ARG A 323 26.71 13.75 -15.88
C ARG A 323 25.39 13.53 -16.60
N MET A 324 24.60 12.64 -16.06
CA MET A 324 23.20 12.49 -16.41
C MET A 324 22.34 13.15 -15.33
N GLU A 325 21.38 13.96 -15.74
CA GLU A 325 20.50 14.67 -14.81
C GLU A 325 19.09 14.75 -15.38
N VAL A 326 18.11 14.40 -14.56
CA VAL A 326 16.68 14.49 -14.91
C VAL A 326 15.92 15.14 -13.76
N SER A 327 15.12 16.14 -14.09
CA SER A 327 14.20 16.81 -13.17
C SER A 327 12.77 16.45 -13.50
N CYS A 328 11.99 16.11 -12.48
CA CYS A 328 10.56 15.84 -12.59
C CYS A 328 9.78 16.74 -11.63
N THR A 329 8.63 17.24 -12.10
CA THR A 329 7.71 18.05 -11.32
C THR A 329 6.40 17.29 -11.06
N VAL A 330 5.97 17.27 -9.82
CA VAL A 330 4.66 16.82 -9.38
C VAL A 330 3.94 17.99 -8.72
N ILE A 331 2.74 18.29 -9.14
CA ILE A 331 1.92 19.33 -8.49
C ILE A 331 1.25 18.70 -7.27
N LYS A 332 1.48 19.30 -6.10
CA LYS A 332 0.90 18.82 -4.86
C LYS A 332 -0.61 18.99 -4.85
N ASP A 333 -1.34 17.89 -4.77
CA ASP A 333 -2.77 17.87 -4.52
C ASP A 333 -3.01 17.55 -3.03
N GLY A 334 -3.41 18.56 -2.27
CA GLY A 334 -3.72 18.44 -0.83
C GLY A 334 -5.11 17.87 -0.53
N GLY A 335 -5.91 17.57 -1.56
CA GLY A 335 -7.32 17.20 -1.38
C GLY A 335 -8.13 18.40 -0.89
N ASP A 336 -9.08 18.11 0.00
CA ASP A 336 -9.92 19.13 0.64
C ASP A 336 -9.35 19.63 1.97
N ASP A 337 -8.09 19.28 2.28
CA ASP A 337 -7.39 19.81 3.44
C ASP A 337 -6.98 21.28 3.21
N PRO A 338 -7.16 22.19 4.20
CA PRO A 338 -6.76 23.60 4.07
C PRO A 338 -5.22 23.78 4.16
N ASP A 339 -4.48 22.95 3.46
CA ASP A 339 -3.03 22.96 3.41
C ASP A 339 -2.51 24.08 2.50
N VAL A 340 -1.77 25.01 3.06
CA VAL A 340 -1.18 26.14 2.31
C VAL A 340 -0.17 25.72 1.25
N THR A 341 0.31 24.47 1.28
CA THR A 341 1.22 23.89 0.28
C THR A 341 0.49 23.25 -0.90
N ASN A 342 -0.86 23.25 -0.89
CA ASN A 342 -1.66 22.75 -2.00
C ASN A 342 -1.37 23.54 -3.29
N GLY A 343 -1.21 22.84 -4.40
CA GLY A 343 -0.88 23.44 -5.69
C GLY A 343 0.59 23.76 -5.92
N LEU A 344 1.46 23.62 -4.91
CA LEU A 344 2.90 23.87 -5.11
C LEU A 344 3.54 22.79 -6.00
N PRO A 345 4.47 23.19 -6.88
CA PRO A 345 5.30 22.25 -7.61
C PRO A 345 6.35 21.64 -6.66
N ILE A 346 6.36 20.32 -6.57
CA ILE A 346 7.39 19.56 -5.89
C ILE A 346 8.30 18.97 -6.98
N VAL A 347 9.55 19.39 -6.98
CA VAL A 347 10.53 19.00 -7.98
C VAL A 347 11.56 18.07 -7.37
N ALA A 348 11.84 16.95 -8.03
CA ALA A 348 12.99 16.13 -7.72
C ALA A 348 13.94 16.10 -8.92
N THR A 349 15.18 16.47 -8.69
CA THR A 349 16.28 16.35 -9.66
C THR A 349 17.13 15.16 -9.26
N VAL A 350 17.17 14.14 -10.12
CA VAL A 350 18.01 12.94 -9.95
C VAL A 350 19.19 13.05 -10.88
N SER A 351 20.40 12.90 -10.33
CA SER A 351 21.63 12.94 -11.13
C SER A 351 22.61 11.84 -10.75
N ILE A 352 23.40 11.43 -11.75
CA ILE A 352 24.50 10.48 -11.64
C ILE A 352 25.72 11.13 -12.31
N ASP A 353 26.84 11.17 -11.59
CA ASP A 353 28.11 11.61 -12.15
C ASP A 353 28.86 10.39 -12.71
N ILE A 354 29.01 10.35 -14.03
CA ILE A 354 29.62 9.21 -14.72
C ILE A 354 31.10 9.10 -14.39
N SER A 355 31.77 10.21 -14.01
CA SER A 355 33.18 10.21 -13.60
C SER A 355 33.43 9.48 -12.26
N GLU A 356 32.40 9.28 -11.46
CA GLU A 356 32.45 8.56 -10.19
C GLU A 356 32.16 7.05 -10.32
N GLU A 357 31.87 6.56 -11.53
CA GLU A 357 31.71 5.12 -11.77
C GLU A 357 33.01 4.36 -11.47
N LYS A 358 32.93 3.42 -10.54
CA LYS A 358 34.04 2.55 -10.18
C LYS A 358 33.97 1.23 -10.96
N PRO A 359 35.12 0.71 -11.46
CA PRO A 359 35.15 -0.60 -12.07
C PRO A 359 34.72 -1.67 -11.05
N HIS A 360 34.01 -2.67 -11.55
CA HIS A 360 33.46 -3.79 -10.76
C HIS A 360 34.59 -4.59 -10.10
N THR A 361 34.75 -4.48 -8.80
CA THR A 361 35.46 -5.45 -7.97
C THR A 361 34.40 -6.21 -7.19
N GLY A 362 34.22 -7.50 -7.52
CA GLY A 362 33.14 -8.37 -7.00
C GLY A 362 32.96 -8.29 -5.49
N GLY A 363 31.86 -7.70 -5.06
CA GLY A 363 31.38 -7.59 -3.69
C GLY A 363 29.92 -7.11 -3.72
N GLU A 364 29.17 -7.31 -2.64
CA GLU A 364 27.78 -6.83 -2.53
C GLU A 364 27.70 -5.33 -2.84
N ARG A 365 26.89 -4.96 -3.84
CA ARG A 365 26.69 -3.58 -4.26
C ARG A 365 25.69 -2.89 -3.33
N GLN A 366 26.18 -2.07 -2.43
CA GLN A 366 25.32 -1.14 -1.72
C GLN A 366 25.20 0.14 -2.55
N GLN A 367 24.07 0.31 -3.24
CA GLN A 367 23.76 1.55 -3.96
C GLN A 367 23.58 2.69 -2.98
N VAL A 368 24.37 3.76 -3.11
CA VAL A 368 24.27 4.94 -2.26
C VAL A 368 23.33 5.96 -2.88
N ILE A 369 22.21 6.23 -2.19
CA ILE A 369 21.26 7.30 -2.55
C ILE A 369 21.46 8.45 -1.58
N GLN A 370 21.81 9.63 -2.11
CA GLN A 370 22.04 10.85 -1.35
C GLN A 370 20.92 11.86 -1.60
N ILE A 371 20.23 12.27 -0.53
CA ILE A 371 19.06 13.16 -0.62
C ILE A 371 19.41 14.54 -0.08
N HIS A 372 19.25 15.55 -0.94
CA HIS A 372 19.58 16.95 -0.69
C HIS A 372 18.34 17.84 -0.73
N GLY A 373 18.37 18.94 0.02
CA GLY A 373 17.41 20.02 -0.10
C GLY A 373 17.89 21.05 -1.12
N GLY A 374 16.98 21.43 -2.01
CA GLY A 374 17.19 22.51 -2.99
C GLY A 374 16.36 23.76 -2.65
N GLN A 375 16.12 24.59 -3.65
CA GLN A 375 15.35 25.82 -3.50
C GLN A 375 13.96 25.56 -2.85
N GLY A 376 13.56 26.40 -1.89
CA GLY A 376 12.25 26.34 -1.24
C GLY A 376 12.05 25.20 -0.26
N VAL A 377 13.05 24.33 -0.07
CA VAL A 377 13.12 23.40 1.06
C VAL A 377 13.82 24.07 2.22
N GLY A 378 13.19 24.10 3.39
CA GLY A 378 13.73 24.80 4.55
C GLY A 378 14.96 24.12 5.15
N THR A 379 15.74 24.92 5.89
CA THR A 379 16.89 24.44 6.67
C THR A 379 16.51 24.39 8.15
N VAL A 380 16.87 23.32 8.82
CA VAL A 380 16.64 23.11 10.25
C VAL A 380 17.64 23.93 11.05
N THR A 381 17.16 24.82 11.91
CA THR A 381 18.02 25.68 12.75
C THR A 381 17.93 25.36 14.25
N LEU A 382 16.91 24.58 14.67
CA LEU A 382 16.70 24.21 16.07
C LEU A 382 16.67 22.67 16.22
N PRO A 383 17.17 22.15 17.34
CA PRO A 383 17.07 20.73 17.66
C PRO A 383 15.62 20.34 18.05
N GLY A 384 15.32 19.03 18.08
CA GLY A 384 14.04 18.51 18.57
C GLY A 384 13.09 17.99 17.47
N LEU A 385 13.40 18.22 16.19
CA LEU A 385 12.64 17.67 15.07
C LEU A 385 13.05 16.24 14.68
N GLY A 386 14.11 15.68 15.29
CA GLY A 386 14.72 14.42 14.86
C GLY A 386 15.48 14.55 13.53
N LEU A 387 15.87 15.78 13.17
CA LEU A 387 16.64 16.12 11.98
C LEU A 387 17.94 16.80 12.40
N GLU A 388 18.95 16.71 11.55
CA GLU A 388 20.25 17.38 11.74
C GLU A 388 20.10 18.88 11.65
N VAL A 389 20.64 19.61 12.62
CA VAL A 389 20.71 21.08 12.60
C VAL A 389 21.68 21.52 11.50
N GLY A 390 21.27 22.46 10.65
CA GLY A 390 21.98 22.85 9.44
C GLY A 390 21.58 22.04 8.22
N GLY A 391 20.92 20.91 8.39
CA GLY A 391 20.44 20.04 7.30
C GLY A 391 19.09 20.47 6.71
N PRO A 392 18.71 19.89 5.55
CA PRO A 392 17.43 20.19 4.92
C PRO A 392 16.26 19.59 5.70
N ALA A 393 15.16 20.33 5.75
CA ALA A 393 13.93 19.93 6.43
C ALA A 393 13.16 18.84 5.66
N ILE A 394 13.81 17.70 5.43
CA ILE A 394 13.26 16.49 4.84
C ILE A 394 13.18 15.43 5.92
N ASN A 395 11.97 15.11 6.37
CA ASN A 395 11.75 14.19 7.49
C ASN A 395 12.18 12.76 7.17
N THR A 396 12.38 11.95 8.21
CA THR A 396 12.86 10.57 8.11
C THR A 396 11.96 9.72 7.21
N THR A 397 10.64 9.75 7.39
CA THR A 397 9.72 8.95 6.56
C THR A 397 9.79 9.30 5.07
N PRO A 398 9.73 10.57 4.63
CA PRO A 398 10.00 10.94 3.24
C PRO A 398 11.36 10.47 2.71
N ARG A 399 12.44 10.58 3.51
CA ARG A 399 13.76 10.07 3.11
C ARG A 399 13.73 8.56 2.87
N GLN A 400 13.14 7.79 3.78
CA GLN A 400 12.96 6.35 3.64
C GLN A 400 12.11 6.02 2.40
N MET A 401 10.96 6.69 2.23
CA MET A 401 10.11 6.48 1.06
C MET A 401 10.86 6.70 -0.26
N ILE A 402 11.61 7.79 -0.38
CA ILE A 402 12.41 8.07 -1.58
C ILE A 402 13.41 6.94 -1.79
N THR A 403 14.20 6.62 -0.75
CA THR A 403 15.24 5.59 -0.84
C THR A 403 14.67 4.22 -1.24
N GLU A 404 13.65 3.74 -0.55
CA GLU A 404 13.03 2.43 -0.82
C GLU A 404 12.41 2.34 -2.22
N ASN A 405 11.73 3.40 -2.64
CA ASN A 405 11.14 3.45 -3.98
C ASN A 405 12.20 3.45 -5.08
N LEU A 406 13.28 4.19 -4.92
CA LEU A 406 14.37 4.23 -5.89
C LEU A 406 15.13 2.90 -5.93
N LEU A 407 15.44 2.29 -4.78
CA LEU A 407 16.04 0.96 -4.72
C LEU A 407 15.16 -0.08 -5.44
N HIS A 408 13.85 -0.04 -5.24
CA HIS A 408 12.92 -0.94 -5.92
C HIS A 408 12.89 -0.77 -7.46
N ILE A 409 13.19 0.43 -7.97
CA ILE A 409 13.37 0.66 -9.40
C ILE A 409 14.70 0.06 -9.87
N LEU A 410 15.77 0.27 -9.10
CA LEU A 410 17.11 -0.22 -9.42
C LEU A 410 17.20 -1.75 -9.40
N ASP A 411 16.56 -2.42 -8.46
CA ASP A 411 16.48 -3.89 -8.38
C ASP A 411 15.95 -4.55 -9.67
N ARG A 412 15.21 -3.79 -10.47
CA ARG A 412 14.60 -4.26 -11.74
C ARG A 412 15.31 -3.75 -12.98
N HIS A 413 16.41 -3.01 -12.80
CA HIS A 413 17.17 -2.42 -13.89
C HIS A 413 18.53 -3.10 -14.05
N THR A 414 18.88 -3.44 -15.30
CA THR A 414 20.18 -4.04 -15.62
C THR A 414 20.77 -3.32 -16.83
N PRO A 415 22.00 -2.83 -16.76
CA PRO A 415 22.90 -2.79 -15.60
C PRO A 415 22.50 -1.72 -14.57
N VAL A 416 22.76 -1.99 -13.28
CA VAL A 416 22.58 -0.99 -12.21
C VAL A 416 23.76 -0.01 -12.23
N PRO A 417 23.52 1.31 -12.15
CA PRO A 417 24.60 2.29 -12.01
C PRO A 417 25.50 2.00 -10.80
N THR A 418 26.78 2.21 -10.91
CA THR A 418 27.76 2.02 -9.82
C THR A 418 28.08 3.31 -9.07
N ALA A 419 27.88 4.46 -9.70
CA ALA A 419 28.04 5.76 -9.08
C ALA A 419 26.90 6.10 -8.13
N PRO A 420 27.13 6.94 -7.09
CA PRO A 420 26.08 7.43 -6.22
C PRO A 420 24.96 8.14 -6.99
N ILE A 421 23.71 7.94 -6.52
CA ILE A 421 22.55 8.64 -7.06
C ILE A 421 22.24 9.83 -6.15
N HIS A 422 22.33 11.03 -6.69
CA HIS A 422 21.98 12.26 -5.99
C HIS A 422 20.54 12.65 -6.30
N VAL A 423 19.75 12.93 -5.26
CA VAL A 423 18.36 13.34 -5.35
C VAL A 423 18.21 14.69 -4.67
N THR A 424 17.98 15.75 -5.44
CA THR A 424 17.73 17.09 -4.89
C THR A 424 16.24 17.40 -4.95
N ILE A 425 15.63 17.67 -3.79
CA ILE A 425 14.22 18.05 -3.69
C ILE A 425 14.11 19.56 -3.61
N SER A 426 13.35 20.17 -4.52
CA SER A 426 13.10 21.61 -4.57
C SER A 426 11.59 21.89 -4.57
N VAL A 427 11.19 23.03 -4.05
CA VAL A 427 9.82 23.50 -4.02
C VAL A 427 9.77 24.97 -4.44
N PRO A 428 9.73 25.27 -5.74
CA PRO A 428 9.59 26.65 -6.21
C PRO A 428 8.40 27.35 -5.54
N GLY A 429 8.62 28.54 -4.98
CA GLY A 429 7.60 29.25 -4.17
C GLY A 429 7.48 28.78 -2.72
N GLY A 430 8.24 27.77 -2.30
CA GLY A 430 8.20 27.22 -0.93
C GLY A 430 8.64 28.24 0.13
N GLU A 431 9.55 29.14 -0.18
CA GLU A 431 10.03 30.21 0.71
C GLU A 431 8.91 31.15 1.11
N GLU A 432 8.11 31.61 0.14
CA GLU A 432 6.98 32.52 0.37
C GLU A 432 5.87 31.86 1.19
N VAL A 433 5.60 30.58 0.91
CA VAL A 433 4.55 29.82 1.61
C VAL A 433 4.98 29.43 3.00
N ALA A 434 6.27 29.22 3.27
CA ALA A 434 6.80 28.80 4.56
C ALA A 434 6.37 29.74 5.71
N ALA A 435 6.28 31.04 5.47
CA ALA A 435 5.84 32.02 6.47
C ALA A 435 4.40 31.79 6.98
N ARG A 436 3.56 31.09 6.21
CA ARG A 436 2.18 30.74 6.55
C ARG A 436 2.03 29.34 7.15
N THR A 437 3.13 28.62 7.33
CA THR A 437 3.20 27.31 7.96
C THR A 437 3.64 27.39 9.41
N PHE A 438 3.70 26.25 10.08
CA PHE A 438 4.33 26.14 11.42
C PHE A 438 5.86 26.14 11.38
N ASN A 439 6.48 26.10 10.21
CA ASN A 439 7.92 26.00 10.05
C ASN A 439 8.74 27.04 10.83
N PRO A 440 8.40 28.35 10.81
CA PRO A 440 9.16 29.34 11.58
C PRO A 440 9.16 29.05 13.09
N ARG A 441 8.06 28.51 13.62
CA ARG A 441 7.95 28.14 15.05
C ARG A 441 8.79 26.91 15.41
N LEU A 442 9.03 26.07 14.43
CA LEU A 442 9.82 24.84 14.57
C LEU A 442 11.30 25.05 14.28
N GLY A 443 11.72 26.30 13.99
CA GLY A 443 13.09 26.61 13.59
C GLY A 443 13.46 26.07 12.20
N VAL A 444 12.49 26.01 11.31
CA VAL A 444 12.73 25.70 9.89
C VAL A 444 12.65 26.98 9.07
N VAL A 445 13.76 27.38 8.45
CA VAL A 445 13.91 28.67 7.76
C VAL A 445 14.17 28.49 6.28
N GLY A 446 13.76 29.45 5.46
CA GLY A 446 14.11 29.51 4.03
C GLY A 446 13.28 28.58 3.14
N GLY A 447 12.24 27.91 3.67
CA GLY A 447 11.39 27.05 2.86
C GLY A 447 10.42 26.19 3.68
N ILE A 448 9.70 25.31 2.97
CA ILE A 448 8.79 24.35 3.59
C ILE A 448 9.53 23.07 4.01
N SER A 449 8.87 22.30 4.88
CA SER A 449 9.32 20.94 5.22
C SER A 449 8.74 19.90 4.27
N ILE A 450 9.54 18.90 3.91
CA ILE A 450 9.09 17.70 3.20
C ILE A 450 8.67 16.69 4.26
N ILE A 451 7.37 16.51 4.43
CA ILE A 451 6.75 15.73 5.52
C ILE A 451 5.73 14.72 4.99
N GLY A 452 5.32 13.81 5.86
CA GLY A 452 4.26 12.84 5.66
C GLY A 452 4.63 11.50 6.27
N THR A 453 3.86 11.06 7.29
CA THR A 453 4.08 9.77 7.97
C THR A 453 3.37 8.61 7.28
N SER A 454 2.20 8.87 6.69
CA SER A 454 1.40 7.88 5.95
C SER A 454 1.50 8.01 4.43
N GLY A 455 2.01 9.15 3.93
CA GLY A 455 2.01 9.51 2.51
C GLY A 455 0.71 10.15 2.01
N ILE A 456 -0.38 10.04 2.76
CA ILE A 456 -1.72 10.56 2.41
C ILE A 456 -2.12 11.66 3.39
N VAL A 457 -2.72 12.72 2.86
CA VAL A 457 -3.37 13.78 3.63
C VAL A 457 -4.84 13.41 3.80
N LYS A 458 -5.27 13.25 5.06
CA LYS A 458 -6.69 13.15 5.42
C LYS A 458 -7.15 14.51 5.90
N PRO A 459 -8.12 15.15 5.24
CA PRO A 459 -8.61 16.46 5.63
C PRO A 459 -9.09 16.47 7.08
N PHE A 460 -8.75 17.53 7.81
CA PHE A 460 -9.13 17.74 9.22
C PHE A 460 -8.72 16.60 10.17
N SER A 461 -7.57 15.98 9.93
CA SER A 461 -7.06 14.88 10.75
C SER A 461 -6.70 15.33 12.17
N SER A 462 -7.42 14.81 13.17
CA SER A 462 -7.10 15.03 14.59
C SER A 462 -5.70 14.48 14.96
N GLU A 463 -5.28 13.39 14.33
CA GLU A 463 -3.96 12.80 14.55
C GLU A 463 -2.84 13.72 14.03
N ALA A 464 -3.00 14.27 12.82
CA ALA A 464 -2.04 15.23 12.26
C ALA A 464 -1.92 16.47 13.15
N PHE A 465 -3.03 16.95 13.68
CA PHE A 465 -3.06 18.07 14.62
C PHE A 465 -2.30 17.75 15.92
N VAL A 466 -2.57 16.61 16.56
CA VAL A 466 -1.85 16.19 17.77
C VAL A 466 -0.35 16.02 17.49
N ASN A 467 0.03 15.49 16.34
CA ASN A 467 1.43 15.32 15.95
C ASN A 467 2.14 16.68 15.74
N SER A 468 1.45 17.71 15.25
CA SER A 468 2.04 19.06 15.15
C SER A 468 2.36 19.64 16.54
N ILE A 469 1.46 19.47 17.50
CA ILE A 469 1.68 19.88 18.90
C ILE A 469 2.89 19.12 19.49
N ARG A 470 2.96 17.81 19.30
CA ARG A 470 4.10 17.00 19.80
C ARG A 470 5.44 17.49 19.25
N LYS A 471 5.49 17.90 17.99
CA LYS A 471 6.71 18.47 17.37
C LYS A 471 7.11 19.79 18.02
N GLU A 472 6.17 20.70 18.24
CA GLU A 472 6.44 21.95 18.96
C GLU A 472 6.97 21.67 20.37
N MET A 473 6.36 20.72 21.09
CA MET A 473 6.83 20.30 22.43
C MET A 473 8.26 19.74 22.38
N SER A 474 8.57 18.91 21.39
CA SER A 474 9.90 18.33 21.25
C SER A 474 10.96 19.39 20.99
N VAL A 475 10.67 20.39 20.16
CA VAL A 475 11.57 21.53 19.93
C VAL A 475 11.75 22.35 21.20
N ALA A 476 10.66 22.69 21.90
CA ALA A 476 10.73 23.44 23.16
C ALA A 476 11.58 22.70 24.22
N GLN A 477 11.43 21.39 24.33
CA GLN A 477 12.24 20.56 25.24
C GLN A 477 13.71 20.55 24.83
N ALA A 478 14.01 20.34 23.56
CA ALA A 478 15.37 20.25 23.05
C ALA A 478 16.12 21.60 23.09
N THR A 479 15.39 22.72 23.05
CA THR A 479 15.94 24.08 23.24
C THR A 479 16.04 24.52 24.71
N GLY A 480 15.77 23.61 25.66
CA GLY A 480 15.90 23.88 27.08
C GLY A 480 14.79 24.79 27.68
N SER A 481 13.62 24.81 27.05
CA SER A 481 12.48 25.58 27.53
C SER A 481 12.03 25.10 28.91
N PRO A 482 12.01 25.98 29.93
CA PRO A 482 11.58 25.58 31.27
C PRO A 482 10.07 25.34 31.39
N ARG A 483 9.28 25.89 30.48
CA ARG A 483 7.81 25.82 30.48
C ARG A 483 7.23 25.79 29.09
N ILE A 484 6.10 25.13 28.92
CA ILE A 484 5.31 25.11 27.70
C ILE A 484 3.93 25.66 28.02
N VAL A 485 3.45 26.60 27.21
CA VAL A 485 2.12 27.20 27.36
C VAL A 485 1.19 26.60 26.30
N ILE A 486 0.13 25.96 26.74
CA ILE A 486 -0.91 25.42 25.86
C ILE A 486 -2.09 26.39 25.85
N ASN A 487 -2.55 26.79 24.68
CA ASN A 487 -3.65 27.70 24.51
C ASN A 487 -4.68 27.22 23.48
N SER A 488 -5.85 27.87 23.43
CA SER A 488 -6.97 27.47 22.57
C SER A 488 -6.99 28.14 21.18
N GLY A 489 -5.91 28.84 20.81
CA GLY A 489 -5.79 29.49 19.49
C GLY A 489 -5.32 30.97 19.58
N ALA A 490 -5.28 31.62 18.40
CA ALA A 490 -4.67 32.94 18.23
C ALA A 490 -5.16 34.03 19.16
N LYS A 491 -6.45 34.04 19.54
CA LYS A 491 -6.99 35.01 20.50
C LYS A 491 -6.44 34.80 21.91
N SER A 492 -6.38 33.54 22.35
CA SER A 492 -5.78 33.18 23.66
C SER A 492 -4.29 33.46 23.67
N GLU A 493 -3.60 33.19 22.58
CA GLU A 493 -2.18 33.52 22.41
C GLU A 493 -1.94 35.01 22.56
N LYS A 494 -2.70 35.85 21.86
CA LYS A 494 -2.59 37.31 21.95
C LYS A 494 -2.82 37.80 23.38
N TYR A 495 -3.80 37.23 24.09
CA TYR A 495 -4.09 37.56 25.47
C TYR A 495 -2.94 37.16 26.41
N ILE A 496 -2.42 35.94 26.29
CA ILE A 496 -1.27 35.46 27.09
C ILE A 496 -0.04 36.34 26.85
N ARG A 497 0.25 36.73 25.61
CA ARG A 497 1.37 37.65 25.30
C ARG A 497 1.19 39.04 25.90
N SER A 498 -0.04 39.52 25.98
CA SER A 498 -0.29 40.82 26.65
C SER A 498 -0.05 40.76 28.15
N LEU A 499 -0.24 39.60 28.78
CA LEU A 499 0.03 39.40 30.20
C LEU A 499 1.51 39.08 30.50
N TYR A 500 2.19 38.45 29.58
CA TYR A 500 3.58 37.98 29.68
C TYR A 500 4.36 38.34 28.43
N PRO A 501 4.76 39.62 28.23
CA PRO A 501 5.42 40.09 27.02
C PRO A 501 6.76 39.40 26.73
N GLU A 502 7.45 38.93 27.77
CA GLU A 502 8.74 38.21 27.68
C GLU A 502 8.64 36.75 27.27
N LEU A 503 7.42 36.20 27.09
CA LEU A 503 7.28 34.82 26.63
C LEU A 503 7.83 34.68 25.21
N PRO A 504 8.87 33.83 25.01
CA PRO A 504 9.43 33.60 23.68
C PRO A 504 8.40 32.98 22.71
N PRO A 505 8.51 33.23 21.39
CA PRO A 505 7.59 32.71 20.38
C PRO A 505 7.44 31.18 20.36
N LEU A 506 8.52 30.47 20.72
CA LEU A 506 8.62 29.00 20.70
C LEU A 506 7.78 28.29 21.79
N TYR A 507 7.27 29.00 22.76
CA TYR A 507 6.61 28.39 23.95
C TYR A 507 5.11 28.28 23.83
N GLN A 508 4.53 28.48 22.65
CA GLN A 508 3.09 28.55 22.50
C GLN A 508 2.56 27.45 21.64
N ILE A 509 1.82 26.57 22.24
CA ILE A 509 1.16 25.46 21.56
C ILE A 509 -0.32 25.76 21.49
N THR A 510 -0.85 25.92 20.28
CA THR A 510 -2.30 26.04 20.08
C THR A 510 -2.94 24.65 20.13
N SER A 511 -3.92 24.46 21.01
CA SER A 511 -4.66 23.21 21.04
C SER A 511 -6.15 23.42 21.24
N PHE A 512 -6.95 22.80 20.37
CA PHE A 512 -8.29 22.37 20.70
C PHE A 512 -8.20 20.96 21.30
N VAL A 513 -7.95 20.83 22.59
CA VAL A 513 -7.75 19.50 23.17
C VAL A 513 -8.95 19.10 24.00
N ASN A 514 -9.50 17.99 23.65
CA ASN A 514 -10.25 17.17 24.56
C ASN A 514 -9.23 16.52 25.52
N HIS A 515 -9.13 17.03 26.76
CA HIS A 515 -8.08 16.72 27.76
C HIS A 515 -7.84 15.24 28.05
N SER A 516 -8.72 14.34 27.61
CA SER A 516 -8.65 12.90 27.89
C SER A 516 -7.57 12.12 27.14
N ARG A 517 -6.94 12.69 26.09
CA ARG A 517 -5.94 11.96 25.25
C ARG A 517 -4.48 12.44 25.41
N LEU A 518 -4.21 13.51 26.14
CA LEU A 518 -2.86 13.99 26.44
C LEU A 518 -2.29 13.46 27.76
N ALA A 519 -3.08 12.73 28.54
CA ALA A 519 -2.71 12.21 29.84
C ALA A 519 -1.86 10.94 29.74
N GLN A 520 -0.60 11.08 29.34
CA GLN A 520 0.47 10.30 29.95
C GLN A 520 1.48 11.27 30.55
N PRO A 521 1.53 11.37 31.88
CA PRO A 521 2.33 12.37 32.55
C PRO A 521 3.75 11.86 32.74
N HIS A 522 4.68 12.34 31.96
CA HIS A 522 6.06 12.39 32.40
C HIS A 522 6.44 13.84 32.69
N GLN A 523 6.31 14.19 33.98
CA GLN A 523 7.04 15.21 34.76
C GLN A 523 7.18 16.68 34.29
N PHE A 524 6.55 17.16 33.22
CA PHE A 524 6.82 18.50 32.70
C PHE A 524 5.62 19.45 32.64
N PHE A 525 4.47 19.11 33.21
CA PHE A 525 3.31 19.99 33.15
C PHE A 525 3.05 20.71 34.51
N ARG A 526 3.26 22.02 34.54
CA ARG A 526 2.48 22.89 35.41
C ARG A 526 1.58 23.74 34.50
N LEU A 527 0.28 23.58 34.65
CA LEU A 527 -0.72 24.49 34.13
C LEU A 527 -0.61 25.82 34.88
N LEU A 528 -0.52 26.92 34.14
CA LEU A 528 -0.81 28.27 34.62
C LEU A 528 -2.27 28.58 34.43
#